data_2926728ddb769b8f4441b6e9add47d24
#
_entry.id   2926728ddb769b8f4441b6e9add47d24
#
_cell.length_a   1.000
_cell.length_b   1.000
_cell.length_c   1.000
_cell.angle_alpha   90.00
_cell.angle_beta   90.00
_cell.angle_gamma   90.00
#
_symmetry.space_group_name_H-M   'P 1'
#
loop_
_entity.id
_entity.type
_entity.pdbx_description
1 polymer ?
#
loop_
_entity_poly.entity_id
_entity_poly.type
_entity_poly.pdbx_seq_one_letter_code
_entity_poly.pdbx_strand_id
1 'polypeptide(L)'
;MDLYVVVSSYYFTGIFGVYSTVKRARIAFEDALANDENIVAFEDIDGYAYQFTTKKGETFGAEICWNTLDEEFGDGTCEED
;
A
#
# COMPACT_ATOMS: atom_id res chain seq x y z
N MET A 1 4.06 -15.24 10.33
CA MET A 1 4.71 -14.50 9.24
C MET A 1 4.06 -13.13 9.09
N ASP A 2 4.87 -12.10 9.05
CA ASP A 2 4.36 -10.74 8.92
C ASP A 2 4.29 -10.35 7.45
N LEU A 3 3.18 -9.75 7.08
CA LEU A 3 2.99 -9.24 5.73
C LEU A 3 2.61 -7.78 5.79
N TYR A 4 3.05 -7.05 4.80
CA TYR A 4 2.75 -5.62 4.68
C TYR A 4 2.05 -5.37 3.37
N VAL A 5 0.85 -4.85 3.45
CA VAL A 5 -0.02 -4.65 2.29
C VAL A 5 -0.11 -3.16 2.01
N VAL A 6 0.20 -2.77 0.78
CA VAL A 6 0.06 -1.37 0.36
C VAL A 6 -1.31 -1.22 -0.25
N VAL A 7 -2.14 -0.35 0.34
CA VAL A 7 -3.51 -0.14 -0.09
C VAL A 7 -3.72 1.30 -0.50
N SER A 8 -4.52 1.51 -1.54
CA SER A 8 -4.86 2.84 -2.00
C SER A 8 -6.08 2.77 -2.91
N SER A 9 -6.96 3.75 -2.76
CA SER A 9 -8.15 3.83 -3.62
C SER A 9 -7.80 4.18 -5.06
N TYR A 10 -6.56 4.58 -5.32
CA TYR A 10 -6.08 4.87 -6.67
C TYR A 10 -6.10 3.61 -7.54
N TYR A 11 -5.90 2.46 -6.94
CA TYR A 11 -5.86 1.19 -7.66
C TYR A 11 -7.23 0.54 -7.69
N PHE A 12 -7.55 -0.10 -8.80
CA PHE A 12 -8.85 -0.68 -9.01
C PHE A 12 -9.25 -1.66 -7.90
N THR A 13 -8.32 -2.51 -7.49
CA THR A 13 -8.58 -3.50 -6.45
C THR A 13 -8.42 -2.94 -5.04
N GLY A 14 -7.89 -1.73 -4.92
CA GLY A 14 -7.59 -1.15 -3.62
C GLY A 14 -6.27 -1.63 -3.04
N ILE A 15 -5.59 -2.54 -3.70
CA ILE A 15 -4.34 -3.12 -3.22
C ILE A 15 -3.27 -2.96 -4.29
N PHE A 16 -2.14 -2.35 -3.90
CA PHE A 16 -1.00 -2.24 -4.80
C PHE A 16 -0.16 -3.51 -4.77
N GLY A 17 0.12 -4.03 -3.58
CA GLY A 17 0.92 -5.23 -3.46
C GLY A 17 1.08 -5.68 -2.02
N VAL A 18 1.70 -6.85 -1.84
CA VAL A 18 1.93 -7.46 -0.54
C VAL A 18 3.42 -7.78 -0.42
N TYR A 19 4.02 -7.41 0.69
CA TYR A 19 5.47 -7.51 0.86
C TYR A 19 5.83 -8.08 2.22
N SER A 20 7.04 -8.62 2.32
CA SER A 20 7.49 -9.25 3.56
C SER A 20 8.09 -8.25 4.55
N THR A 21 8.44 -7.05 4.10
CA THR A 21 8.97 -6.02 4.99
C THR A 21 8.43 -4.66 4.59
N VAL A 22 8.44 -3.74 5.53
CA VAL A 22 8.04 -2.35 5.25
C VAL A 22 9.00 -1.75 4.22
N LYS A 23 10.29 -2.05 4.35
CA LYS A 23 11.26 -1.49 3.42
C LYS A 23 10.98 -1.90 1.99
N ARG A 24 10.66 -3.17 1.77
CA ARG A 24 10.34 -3.65 0.42
C ARG A 24 9.07 -3.01 -0.10
N ALA A 25 8.06 -2.87 0.78
CA ALA A 25 6.81 -2.22 0.39
C ALA A 25 7.06 -0.79 -0.04
N ARG A 26 7.88 -0.06 0.72
CA ARG A 26 8.17 1.33 0.41
C ARG A 26 8.95 1.47 -0.88
N ILE A 27 9.97 0.66 -1.06
CA ILE A 27 10.78 0.72 -2.27
C ILE A 27 9.91 0.45 -3.50
N ALA A 28 9.09 -0.59 -3.46
CA ALA A 28 8.25 -0.96 -4.59
C ALA A 28 7.22 0.12 -4.90
N PHE A 29 6.61 0.67 -3.87
CA PHE A 29 5.56 1.67 -4.07
C PHE A 29 6.14 3.01 -4.55
N GLU A 30 7.25 3.45 -3.95
CA GLU A 30 7.89 4.69 -4.37
C GLU A 30 8.38 4.60 -5.81
N ASP A 31 8.91 3.43 -6.16
CA ASP A 31 9.36 3.21 -7.53
C ASP A 31 8.19 3.26 -8.51
N ALA A 32 7.08 2.67 -8.12
CA ALA A 32 5.88 2.68 -8.96
C ALA A 32 5.34 4.10 -9.15
N LEU A 33 5.33 4.89 -8.08
CA LEU A 33 4.86 6.27 -8.19
C LEU A 33 5.79 7.10 -9.06
N ALA A 34 7.09 6.88 -8.91
CA ALA A 34 8.08 7.63 -9.69
C ALA A 34 7.99 7.30 -11.18
N ASN A 35 7.57 6.09 -11.52
CA ASN A 35 7.48 5.66 -12.91
C ASN A 35 6.08 5.79 -13.51
N ASP A 36 5.11 6.21 -12.73
CA ASP A 36 3.74 6.37 -13.21
C ASP A 36 3.58 7.75 -13.81
N GLU A 37 3.37 7.80 -15.12
CA GLU A 37 3.26 9.07 -15.82
C GLU A 37 2.08 9.90 -15.36
N ASN A 38 1.09 9.28 -14.77
CA ASN A 38 -0.09 9.98 -14.29
C ASN A 38 0.14 10.67 -12.95
N ILE A 39 1.22 10.35 -12.25
CA ILE A 39 1.54 10.92 -10.94
C ILE A 39 2.54 12.04 -11.10
N VAL A 40 2.19 13.25 -10.68
CA VAL A 40 3.08 14.41 -10.81
C VAL A 40 3.87 14.69 -9.56
N ALA A 41 3.39 14.23 -8.39
CA ALA A 41 4.09 14.47 -7.13
C ALA A 41 3.62 13.47 -6.09
N PHE A 42 4.48 13.12 -5.17
CA PHE A 42 4.10 12.29 -4.03
C PHE A 42 4.98 12.62 -2.84
N GLU A 43 4.48 12.30 -1.64
CA GLU A 43 5.28 12.49 -0.44
C GLU A 43 4.97 11.38 0.56
N ASP A 44 5.98 11.09 1.38
CA ASP A 44 5.91 10.13 2.47
C ASP A 44 5.47 10.92 3.71
N ILE A 45 4.36 10.54 4.32
CA ILE A 45 3.83 11.28 5.44
C ILE A 45 4.48 10.85 6.76
N ASP A 46 4.53 9.53 7.02
CA ASP A 46 5.08 9.06 8.29
C ASP A 46 5.81 7.72 8.17
N GLY A 47 6.21 7.35 6.97
CA GLY A 47 6.88 6.07 6.74
C GLY A 47 5.93 4.93 6.46
N TYR A 48 4.66 5.11 6.74
CA TYR A 48 3.63 4.09 6.51
C TYR A 48 2.48 4.62 5.68
N ALA A 49 2.50 5.89 5.33
CA ALA A 49 1.44 6.50 4.56
C ALA A 49 2.04 7.43 3.52
N TYR A 50 1.36 7.53 2.40
CA TYR A 50 1.78 8.38 1.29
C TYR A 50 0.60 9.20 0.80
N GLN A 51 0.92 10.35 0.22
CA GLN A 51 -0.07 11.17 -0.45
C GLN A 51 0.50 11.52 -1.83
N PHE A 52 -0.29 11.38 -2.87
CA PHE A 52 0.19 11.66 -4.21
C PHE A 52 -0.89 12.34 -5.03
N THR A 53 -0.44 13.08 -6.04
CA THR A 53 -1.32 13.89 -6.87
C THR A 53 -1.17 13.49 -8.33
N THR A 54 -2.29 13.38 -9.04
CA THR A 54 -2.29 13.01 -10.44
C THR A 54 -2.23 14.25 -11.32
N LYS A 55 -2.03 14.01 -12.62
CA LYS A 55 -2.01 15.10 -13.62
C LYS A 55 -3.31 15.88 -13.63
N LYS A 56 -4.41 15.25 -13.27
CA LYS A 56 -5.71 15.91 -13.24
C LYS A 56 -5.91 16.74 -12.00
N GLY A 57 -4.96 16.73 -11.09
CA GLY A 57 -5.08 17.49 -9.85
C GLY A 57 -5.77 16.75 -8.75
N GLU A 58 -6.05 15.45 -8.93
CA GLU A 58 -6.66 14.65 -7.89
C GLU A 58 -5.62 14.17 -6.91
N THR A 59 -5.98 14.14 -5.62
CA THR A 59 -5.06 13.69 -4.58
C THR A 59 -5.58 12.38 -4.00
N PHE A 60 -4.66 11.43 -3.86
CA PHE A 60 -4.96 10.12 -3.32
C PHE A 60 -4.03 9.82 -2.16
N GLY A 61 -4.48 8.95 -1.27
CA GLY A 61 -3.65 8.47 -0.17
C GLY A 61 -3.37 6.99 -0.34
N ALA A 62 -2.31 6.54 0.30
CA ALA A 62 -1.97 5.12 0.35
C ALA A 62 -1.43 4.81 1.72
N GLU A 63 -1.58 3.57 2.16
CA GLU A 63 -1.12 3.15 3.46
C GLU A 63 -0.46 1.79 3.36
N ILE A 64 0.53 1.58 4.23
CA ILE A 64 1.15 0.26 4.38
C ILE A 64 0.54 -0.35 5.63
N CYS A 65 -0.27 -1.39 5.45
CA CYS A 65 -0.97 -2.04 6.53
C CYS A 65 -0.24 -3.32 6.91
N TRP A 66 -0.06 -3.50 8.21
CA TRP A 66 0.62 -4.69 8.71
C TRP A 66 -0.42 -5.76 9.03
N ASN A 67 -0.12 -6.98 8.62
CA ASN A 67 -0.92 -8.15 8.93
C ASN A 67 -0.01 -9.29 9.34
N THR A 68 -0.48 -10.10 10.28
CA THR A 68 0.23 -11.29 10.68
C THR A 68 -0.48 -12.47 10.07
N LEU A 69 0.25 -13.24 9.29
CA LEU A 69 -0.29 -14.43 8.65
C LEU A 69 0.17 -15.65 9.43
N ASP A 70 -0.78 -16.41 9.94
CA ASP A 70 -0.45 -17.64 10.63
C ASP A 70 -1.48 -18.70 10.26
N GLU A 71 -1.36 -19.87 10.86
CA GLU A 71 -2.20 -20.98 10.49
C GLU A 71 -3.67 -20.73 10.78
N GLU A 72 -3.94 -19.95 11.81
CA GLU A 72 -5.31 -19.69 12.18
C GLU A 72 -5.97 -18.69 11.29
N PHE A 73 -5.18 -17.91 10.60
CA PHE A 73 -5.71 -16.89 9.72
C PHE A 73 -6.66 -17.46 8.68
N GLY A 74 -6.34 -18.63 8.21
CA GLY A 74 -7.16 -19.24 7.18
C GLY A 74 -8.54 -19.66 7.64
N ASP A 75 -8.75 -19.69 8.94
CA ASP A 75 -10.04 -20.09 9.47
C ASP A 75 -11.04 -18.99 9.40
N GLY A 76 -10.63 -18.11 9.25
CA GLY A 76 -11.49 -17.19 9.17
C GLY A 76 -11.89 -16.25 10.20
N THR A 77 -11.68 -16.81 10.24
CA THR A 77 -11.81 -16.12 10.57
C THR A 77 -12.04 -15.03 10.53
N CYS A 78 -12.25 -15.29 10.62
CA CYS A 78 -12.28 -14.51 10.61
C CYS A 78 -12.75 -13.79 10.99
N GLU A 79 -12.68 -14.17 11.47
CA GLU A 79 -12.97 -13.84 11.85
C GLU A 79 -13.39 -13.06 12.17
N GLU A 80 -13.33 -13.33 12.45
CA GLU A 80 -13.50 -13.02 12.67
C GLU A 80 -14.00 -12.55 12.73
N ASP A 81 -14.11 -12.94 12.96
CA ASP A 81 -14.31 -12.89 12.95
C ASP A 81 -14.60 -12.68 12.99
#